data_a4bf19a7fada47ac578d58928ef0c347
#
_entry.id   a4bf19a7fada47ac578d58928ef0c347
#
_cell.length_a   1.000
_cell.length_b   1.000
_cell.length_c   1.000
_cell.angle_alpha   90.00
_cell.angle_beta   90.00
_cell.angle_gamma   90.00
#
_symmetry.space_group_name_H-M   'P 1'
#
loop_
_entity.id
_entity.type
_entity.pdbx_description
1 polymer ?
#
loop_
_entity_poly.entity_id
_entity_poly.type
_entity_poly.pdbx_seq_one_letter_code
_entity_poly.pdbx_strand_id
1 'polypeptide(L)'
;MSRWQRLAFRAKQFDPRTVPGLKIWYDVANTASMTFNGSTVSQINDLSGNGFHATQSTANNQPAYSATAVDSRPGLTHDGTDTLMSAATPSNLVLNGSTSPALTLVIVASSTSPNAGLTIGCDPVANGRLSASLPFDNNATNAYWDVAGTGGGRLAFSISTAQRAAGIYVLQRNGASMFVRRNGIELASKANASQTFSVSSSTFGIGQITTSGFSGVWSQCLVYSQALTVLQIQAVERYLSRLTGVAL
;
A
#
# COMPACT_ATOMS: atom_id res chain seq x y z
N MET A 1 -46.68 -25.90 12.11
CA MET A 1 -45.56 -25.03 12.55
C MET A 1 -44.77 -24.64 11.32
N SER A 2 -44.86 -23.39 10.91
CA SER A 2 -44.31 -22.88 9.67
C SER A 2 -42.76 -22.84 9.75
N ARG A 3 -42.14 -23.48 8.80
CA ARG A 3 -40.71 -23.36 8.54
C ARG A 3 -40.43 -21.93 8.09
N TRP A 4 -39.98 -21.08 9.00
CA TRP A 4 -39.29 -19.85 8.63
C TRP A 4 -37.94 -20.26 8.04
N GLN A 5 -37.86 -20.32 6.73
CA GLN A 5 -36.58 -20.33 6.04
C GLN A 5 -35.85 -19.07 6.46
N ARG A 6 -34.80 -19.21 7.25
CA ARG A 6 -33.79 -18.20 7.43
C ARG A 6 -33.11 -18.04 6.07
N LEU A 7 -33.60 -17.10 5.27
CA LEU A 7 -32.83 -16.50 4.21
C LEU A 7 -31.64 -15.84 4.89
N ALA A 8 -30.56 -16.60 5.07
CA ALA A 8 -29.26 -16.01 5.33
C ALA A 8 -28.95 -15.17 4.11
N PHE A 9 -29.29 -13.89 4.15
CA PHE A 9 -28.66 -12.90 3.33
C PHE A 9 -27.17 -12.98 3.69
N ARG A 10 -26.42 -13.78 2.95
CA ARG A 10 -24.98 -13.61 2.89
C ARG A 10 -24.79 -12.25 2.30
N ALA A 11 -24.58 -11.25 3.16
CA ALA A 11 -24.14 -9.94 2.70
C ALA A 11 -23.00 -10.23 1.74
N LYS A 12 -23.12 -9.80 0.48
CA LYS A 12 -22.15 -10.06 -0.56
C LYS A 12 -20.81 -9.59 -0.02
N GLN A 13 -19.88 -10.52 0.14
CA GLN A 13 -18.56 -10.19 0.68
C GLN A 13 -17.99 -9.08 -0.20
N PHE A 14 -17.53 -8.00 0.42
CA PHE A 14 -16.91 -6.89 -0.33
C PHE A 14 -15.73 -7.42 -1.14
N ASP A 15 -15.70 -7.05 -2.40
CA ASP A 15 -14.61 -7.37 -3.33
C ASP A 15 -13.95 -6.04 -3.75
N PRO A 16 -12.66 -5.84 -3.52
CA PRO A 16 -11.95 -4.63 -3.93
C PRO A 16 -12.12 -4.28 -5.41
N ARG A 17 -12.35 -5.27 -6.28
CA ARG A 17 -12.57 -5.07 -7.72
C ARG A 17 -13.89 -4.38 -8.06
N THR A 18 -14.83 -4.34 -7.11
CA THR A 18 -16.09 -3.61 -7.30
C THR A 18 -15.94 -2.10 -7.15
N VAL A 19 -14.79 -1.65 -6.61
CA VAL A 19 -14.44 -0.24 -6.55
C VAL A 19 -13.68 0.13 -7.82
N PRO A 20 -14.18 1.09 -8.62
CA PRO A 20 -13.54 1.46 -9.87
C PRO A 20 -12.09 1.93 -9.68
N GLY A 21 -11.28 1.75 -10.72
CA GLY A 21 -9.91 2.24 -10.76
C GLY A 21 -8.87 1.37 -10.04
N LEU A 22 -9.23 0.19 -9.55
CA LEU A 22 -8.26 -0.75 -8.98
C LEU A 22 -7.20 -1.12 -10.02
N LYS A 23 -5.93 -0.88 -9.71
CA LYS A 23 -4.78 -1.15 -10.58
C LYS A 23 -3.90 -2.26 -10.05
N ILE A 24 -3.72 -2.33 -8.74
CA ILE A 24 -2.94 -3.36 -8.06
C ILE A 24 -3.73 -3.87 -6.87
N TRP A 25 -3.71 -5.20 -6.67
CA TRP A 25 -4.14 -5.84 -5.45
C TRP A 25 -3.25 -7.03 -5.12
N TYR A 26 -2.41 -6.89 -4.10
CA TYR A 26 -1.63 -7.98 -3.54
C TYR A 26 -2.24 -8.42 -2.21
N ASP A 27 -2.51 -9.71 -2.09
CA ASP A 27 -3.11 -10.34 -0.92
C ASP A 27 -2.21 -11.48 -0.43
N VAL A 28 -1.47 -11.23 0.65
CA VAL A 28 -0.55 -12.23 1.23
C VAL A 28 -1.31 -13.36 1.93
N ALA A 29 -2.58 -13.18 2.30
CA ALA A 29 -3.40 -14.26 2.83
C ALA A 29 -3.79 -15.30 1.77
N ASN A 30 -3.76 -14.92 0.49
CA ASN A 30 -4.00 -15.83 -0.63
C ASN A 30 -2.69 -16.48 -1.09
N THR A 31 -2.27 -17.54 -0.41
CA THR A 31 -1.01 -18.24 -0.74
C THR A 31 -1.00 -18.82 -2.15
N ALA A 32 -2.16 -19.10 -2.75
CA ALA A 32 -2.26 -19.56 -4.14
C ALA A 32 -1.86 -18.47 -5.17
N SER A 33 -1.80 -17.21 -4.75
CA SER A 33 -1.32 -16.09 -5.58
C SER A 33 0.20 -15.89 -5.49
N MET A 34 0.92 -16.70 -4.72
CA MET A 34 2.35 -16.52 -4.50
C MET A 34 3.16 -17.69 -5.08
N THR A 35 4.37 -17.38 -5.56
CA THR A 35 5.41 -18.36 -5.89
C THR A 35 6.47 -18.34 -4.80
N PHE A 36 6.65 -19.46 -4.15
CA PHE A 36 7.57 -19.63 -3.05
C PHE A 36 8.94 -20.12 -3.53
N ASN A 37 9.99 -19.69 -2.82
CA ASN A 37 11.33 -20.23 -2.89
C ASN A 37 11.74 -20.62 -1.44
N GLY A 38 11.43 -21.86 -1.05
CA GLY A 38 11.49 -22.26 0.35
C GLY A 38 10.52 -21.47 1.23
N SER A 39 11.04 -20.70 2.20
CA SER A 39 10.25 -19.82 3.09
C SER A 39 10.10 -18.39 2.58
N THR A 40 10.75 -18.04 1.47
CA THR A 40 10.69 -16.71 0.87
C THR A 40 9.74 -16.67 -0.33
N VAL A 41 9.36 -15.48 -0.77
CA VAL A 41 8.43 -15.27 -1.89
C VAL A 41 9.16 -14.60 -3.05
N SER A 42 9.23 -15.32 -4.18
CA SER A 42 9.82 -14.82 -5.43
C SER A 42 8.81 -14.06 -6.30
N GLN A 43 7.51 -14.30 -6.13
CA GLN A 43 6.44 -13.60 -6.85
C GLN A 43 5.16 -13.55 -6.03
N ILE A 44 4.45 -12.42 -6.12
CA ILE A 44 3.05 -12.30 -5.72
C ILE A 44 2.23 -11.82 -6.91
N ASN A 45 1.15 -12.53 -7.23
CA ASN A 45 0.28 -12.20 -8.34
C ASN A 45 -0.64 -11.02 -7.98
N ASP A 46 -0.80 -10.13 -8.95
CA ASP A 46 -1.79 -9.08 -8.90
C ASP A 46 -3.20 -9.66 -9.12
N LEU A 47 -4.07 -9.49 -8.14
CA LEU A 47 -5.45 -9.96 -8.15
C LEU A 47 -6.43 -8.93 -8.73
N SER A 48 -5.96 -7.74 -9.11
CA SER A 48 -6.81 -6.71 -9.73
C SER A 48 -7.28 -7.08 -11.13
N GLY A 49 -6.53 -7.96 -11.81
CA GLY A 49 -6.75 -8.35 -13.21
C GLY A 49 -5.93 -7.55 -14.22
N ASN A 50 -5.08 -6.61 -13.78
CA ASN A 50 -4.23 -5.81 -14.68
C ASN A 50 -2.87 -6.45 -14.98
N GLY A 51 -2.50 -7.54 -14.29
CA GLY A 51 -1.28 -8.30 -14.56
C GLY A 51 -0.01 -7.66 -14.00
N PHE A 52 -0.11 -6.72 -13.07
CA PHE A 52 1.03 -6.09 -12.43
C PHE A 52 1.61 -6.94 -11.29
N HIS A 53 1.98 -8.21 -11.62
CA HIS A 53 2.62 -9.11 -10.66
C HIS A 53 3.91 -8.50 -10.11
N ALA A 54 4.20 -8.73 -8.83
CA ALA A 54 5.45 -8.27 -8.24
C ALA A 54 6.40 -9.46 -8.06
N THR A 55 7.66 -9.28 -8.48
CA THR A 55 8.66 -10.35 -8.55
C THR A 55 9.99 -9.94 -7.94
N GLN A 56 10.75 -10.94 -7.48
CA GLN A 56 12.15 -10.83 -7.07
C GLN A 56 12.92 -12.09 -7.50
N SER A 57 13.84 -11.95 -8.43
CA SER A 57 14.64 -13.06 -8.95
C SER A 57 15.84 -13.42 -8.08
N THR A 58 16.36 -12.47 -7.29
CA THR A 58 17.51 -12.68 -6.40
C THR A 58 17.04 -13.26 -5.07
N ALA A 59 17.38 -14.50 -4.77
CA ALA A 59 16.88 -15.23 -3.60
C ALA A 59 17.13 -14.48 -2.26
N ASN A 60 18.32 -13.87 -2.11
CA ASN A 60 18.66 -13.14 -0.88
C ASN A 60 17.89 -11.82 -0.68
N ASN A 61 17.15 -11.38 -1.69
CA ASN A 61 16.33 -10.16 -1.63
C ASN A 61 14.85 -10.47 -1.64
N GLN A 62 14.46 -11.73 -1.45
CA GLN A 62 13.07 -12.17 -1.41
C GLN A 62 12.54 -12.10 0.01
N PRO A 63 11.39 -11.43 0.24
CA PRO A 63 10.81 -11.32 1.57
C PRO A 63 10.36 -12.67 2.11
N ALA A 64 10.49 -12.86 3.41
CA ALA A 64 10.09 -14.09 4.09
C ALA A 64 8.58 -14.09 4.37
N TYR A 65 7.92 -15.22 4.07
CA TYR A 65 6.52 -15.43 4.41
C TYR A 65 6.37 -15.95 5.85
N SER A 66 5.39 -15.41 6.56
CA SER A 66 4.92 -15.96 7.83
C SER A 66 3.39 -15.95 7.88
N ALA A 67 2.81 -17.05 8.34
CA ALA A 67 1.36 -17.18 8.51
C ALA A 67 0.79 -16.33 9.65
N THR A 68 1.65 -15.74 10.49
CA THR A 68 1.25 -15.04 11.73
C THR A 68 1.96 -13.70 11.93
N ALA A 69 2.50 -13.11 10.87
CA ALA A 69 3.36 -11.92 10.96
C ALA A 69 2.62 -10.61 11.25
N VAL A 70 1.34 -10.50 10.87
CA VAL A 70 0.51 -9.31 11.10
C VAL A 70 -0.69 -9.70 11.97
N ASP A 71 -0.69 -9.33 13.23
CA ASP A 71 -1.82 -9.58 14.16
C ASP A 71 -2.31 -11.04 14.12
N SER A 72 -1.37 -12.00 14.13
CA SER A 72 -1.63 -13.44 13.96
C SER A 72 -2.20 -13.82 12.58
N ARG A 73 -1.99 -13.03 11.58
CA ARG A 73 -2.38 -13.24 10.18
C ARG A 73 -1.17 -13.23 9.25
N PRO A 74 -1.34 -13.73 8.00
CA PRO A 74 -0.25 -13.80 7.04
C PRO A 74 0.37 -12.44 6.70
N GLY A 75 1.69 -12.43 6.54
CA GLY A 75 2.44 -11.28 6.12
C GLY A 75 3.78 -11.64 5.48
N LEU A 76 4.34 -10.70 4.72
CA LEU A 76 5.70 -10.76 4.19
C LEU A 76 6.61 -9.88 5.01
N THR A 77 7.65 -10.46 5.56
CA THR A 77 8.66 -9.77 6.36
C THR A 77 9.82 -9.35 5.47
N HIS A 78 10.18 -8.08 5.55
CA HIS A 78 11.32 -7.46 4.91
C HIS A 78 12.37 -7.10 5.95
N ASP A 79 13.64 -7.32 5.65
CA ASP A 79 14.79 -7.10 6.55
C ASP A 79 15.56 -5.78 6.26
N GLY A 80 15.13 -5.01 5.27
CA GLY A 80 15.78 -3.79 4.81
C GLY A 80 16.52 -3.95 3.48
N THR A 81 16.69 -5.18 2.99
CA THR A 81 17.29 -5.48 1.68
C THR A 81 16.31 -6.12 0.71
N ASP A 82 15.20 -6.66 1.23
CA ASP A 82 14.19 -7.33 0.44
C ASP A 82 13.35 -6.36 -0.40
N THR A 83 12.94 -6.82 -1.56
CA THR A 83 12.04 -6.07 -2.45
C THR A 83 11.19 -6.98 -3.31
N LEU A 84 10.02 -6.49 -3.69
CA LEU A 84 9.17 -7.06 -4.74
C LEU A 84 8.84 -5.94 -5.73
N MET A 85 9.20 -6.13 -7.00
CA MET A 85 9.02 -5.12 -8.05
C MET A 85 8.02 -5.58 -9.09
N SER A 86 7.11 -4.69 -9.47
CA SER A 86 6.11 -4.92 -10.52
C SER A 86 6.43 -4.11 -11.77
N ALA A 87 5.84 -4.50 -12.90
CA ALA A 87 5.95 -3.73 -14.14
C ALA A 87 5.07 -2.46 -14.17
N ALA A 88 4.25 -2.21 -13.13
CA ALA A 88 3.45 -1.00 -13.05
C ALA A 88 4.34 0.25 -12.92
N THR A 89 4.03 1.28 -13.66
CA THR A 89 4.71 2.58 -13.60
C THR A 89 3.76 3.65 -13.04
N PRO A 90 4.27 4.81 -12.62
CA PRO A 90 3.42 5.93 -12.21
C PRO A 90 2.36 6.30 -13.25
N SER A 91 2.65 6.18 -14.54
CA SER A 91 1.69 6.42 -15.63
C SER A 91 0.48 5.47 -15.61
N ASN A 92 0.65 4.25 -15.10
CA ASN A 92 -0.42 3.28 -14.95
C ASN A 92 -1.26 3.52 -13.69
N LEU A 93 -0.65 4.09 -12.65
CA LEU A 93 -1.19 4.15 -11.30
C LEU A 93 -1.84 5.49 -10.95
N VAL A 94 -1.43 6.58 -11.60
CA VAL A 94 -1.91 7.94 -11.28
C VAL A 94 -2.86 8.41 -12.36
N LEU A 95 -4.11 8.68 -11.99
CA LEU A 95 -5.08 9.29 -12.89
C LEU A 95 -4.76 10.77 -13.10
N ASN A 96 -4.91 11.25 -14.34
CA ASN A 96 -4.67 12.65 -14.73
C ASN A 96 -3.29 13.18 -14.31
N GLY A 97 -2.25 12.35 -14.50
CA GLY A 97 -0.92 12.52 -13.94
C GLY A 97 -0.29 13.90 -14.04
N SER A 98 -0.53 14.66 -15.11
CA SER A 98 0.20 15.91 -15.35
C SER A 98 -0.34 17.13 -14.59
N THR A 99 -1.65 17.30 -14.48
CA THR A 99 -2.24 18.55 -13.97
C THR A 99 -3.03 18.40 -12.69
N SER A 100 -3.66 17.24 -12.48
CA SER A 100 -4.50 16.97 -11.32
C SER A 100 -4.35 15.50 -10.90
N PRO A 101 -3.19 15.13 -10.34
CA PRO A 101 -2.93 13.74 -9.96
C PRO A 101 -3.98 13.21 -9.01
N ALA A 102 -4.52 12.02 -9.30
CA ALA A 102 -5.46 11.35 -8.43
C ALA A 102 -5.07 9.88 -8.28
N LEU A 103 -4.91 9.44 -7.04
CA LEU A 103 -4.75 8.04 -6.69
C LEU A 103 -5.09 7.81 -5.22
N THR A 104 -5.40 6.55 -4.91
CA THR A 104 -5.48 6.07 -3.53
C THR A 104 -4.64 4.82 -3.41
N LEU A 105 -3.71 4.82 -2.46
CA LEU A 105 -2.91 3.67 -2.07
C LEU A 105 -3.37 3.22 -0.69
N VAL A 106 -3.57 1.91 -0.54
CA VAL A 106 -3.94 1.29 0.74
C VAL A 106 -2.94 0.18 1.03
N ILE A 107 -2.37 0.18 2.23
CA ILE A 107 -1.45 -0.87 2.67
C ILE A 107 -1.71 -1.23 4.13
N VAL A 108 -1.63 -2.53 4.43
CA VAL A 108 -1.60 -3.03 5.81
C VAL A 108 -0.18 -3.40 6.15
N ALA A 109 0.42 -2.68 7.08
CA ALA A 109 1.83 -2.85 7.40
C ALA A 109 2.15 -2.52 8.86
N SER A 110 3.29 -3.06 9.33
CA SER A 110 3.96 -2.70 10.58
C SER A 110 5.45 -2.53 10.33
N SER A 111 6.16 -1.83 11.21
CA SER A 111 7.59 -1.61 11.13
C SER A 111 8.28 -1.92 12.45
N THR A 112 9.48 -2.46 12.38
CA THR A 112 10.33 -2.73 13.56
C THR A 112 11.41 -1.69 13.76
N SER A 113 11.71 -0.90 12.72
CA SER A 113 12.80 0.09 12.75
C SER A 113 12.31 1.51 12.49
N PRO A 114 12.83 2.51 13.21
CA PRO A 114 12.51 3.93 12.97
C PRO A 114 13.18 4.52 11.72
N ASN A 115 14.23 3.91 11.19
CA ASN A 115 15.08 4.48 10.14
C ASN A 115 15.07 3.66 8.85
N ALA A 116 13.98 3.00 8.56
CA ALA A 116 13.85 2.28 7.32
C ALA A 116 13.45 3.26 6.18
N GLY A 117 13.94 3.03 4.99
CA GLY A 117 13.70 3.89 3.83
C GLY A 117 12.29 3.86 3.27
N LEU A 118 12.13 4.01 1.97
CA LEU A 118 10.82 3.97 1.33
C LEU A 118 10.23 2.56 1.39
N THR A 119 8.98 2.48 1.84
CA THR A 119 8.26 1.22 2.01
C THR A 119 7.63 0.75 0.71
N ILE A 120 7.05 1.67 -0.05
CA ILE A 120 6.20 1.37 -1.20
C ILE A 120 6.20 2.52 -2.19
N GLY A 121 6.19 2.18 -3.46
CA GLY A 121 6.01 3.14 -4.55
C GLY A 121 6.98 2.97 -5.70
N CYS A 122 7.14 4.02 -6.47
CA CYS A 122 8.13 4.20 -7.51
C CYS A 122 9.04 5.34 -7.06
N ASP A 123 10.35 5.15 -7.06
CA ASP A 123 11.29 6.21 -6.69
C ASP A 123 12.17 6.62 -7.87
N PRO A 124 11.65 7.35 -8.81
CA PRO A 124 12.48 8.11 -9.71
C PRO A 124 12.77 9.47 -9.11
N VAL A 125 13.77 10.08 -9.64
CA VAL A 125 14.13 11.47 -9.37
C VAL A 125 12.99 12.43 -9.74
N ALA A 126 12.86 13.51 -8.96
CA ALA A 126 12.02 14.67 -9.27
C ALA A 126 10.50 14.39 -9.37
N ASN A 127 9.86 14.97 -10.39
CA ASN A 127 8.40 15.11 -10.47
C ASN A 127 7.63 13.83 -10.82
N GLY A 128 8.33 12.71 -11.06
CA GLY A 128 7.70 11.40 -11.29
C GLY A 128 7.57 10.53 -10.04
N ARG A 129 7.96 11.03 -8.87
CA ARG A 129 7.94 10.24 -7.63
C ARG A 129 6.52 9.91 -7.19
N LEU A 130 6.31 8.65 -6.87
CA LEU A 130 5.14 8.12 -6.19
C LEU A 130 5.65 7.19 -5.10
N SER A 131 5.71 7.64 -3.86
CA SER A 131 6.29 6.82 -2.80
C SER A 131 5.79 7.19 -1.41
N ALA A 132 5.83 6.22 -0.51
CA ALA A 132 5.54 6.42 0.89
C ALA A 132 6.61 5.76 1.77
N SER A 133 6.94 6.41 2.88
CA SER A 133 7.68 5.83 3.99
C SER A 133 6.73 5.56 5.14
N LEU A 134 6.11 4.40 5.18
CA LEU A 134 5.12 3.97 6.16
C LEU A 134 5.31 2.50 6.52
N PRO A 135 5.08 2.09 7.75
CA PRO A 135 4.65 2.81 8.97
C PRO A 135 5.82 3.29 9.83
N PHE A 136 6.88 3.78 9.25
CA PHE A 136 8.03 4.34 9.96
C PHE A 136 8.36 5.72 9.39
N ASP A 137 9.23 6.43 10.09
CA ASP A 137 9.75 7.69 9.62
C ASP A 137 11.07 7.49 8.85
N ASN A 138 11.26 8.30 7.82
CA ASN A 138 12.47 8.26 7.00
C ASN A 138 13.71 8.87 7.69
N ASN A 139 13.53 9.54 8.83
CA ASN A 139 14.59 10.21 9.57
C ASN A 139 14.36 10.21 11.08
N ALA A 140 13.73 9.19 11.62
CA ALA A 140 13.32 9.03 13.01
C ALA A 140 12.22 10.00 13.51
N THR A 141 11.71 10.91 12.67
CA THR A 141 10.68 11.89 13.09
C THR A 141 9.54 12.06 12.10
N ASN A 142 9.77 11.85 10.80
CA ASN A 142 8.77 12.11 9.77
C ASN A 142 8.57 10.94 8.83
N ALA A 143 7.31 10.60 8.61
CA ALA A 143 6.87 9.81 7.47
C ALA A 143 6.51 10.72 6.30
N TYR A 144 6.60 10.20 5.09
CA TYR A 144 6.33 10.96 3.88
C TYR A 144 5.36 10.23 2.96
N TRP A 145 4.46 11.02 2.39
CA TRP A 145 3.66 10.62 1.23
C TRP A 145 3.97 11.58 0.09
N ASP A 146 4.63 11.08 -0.94
CA ASP A 146 5.09 11.84 -2.10
C ASP A 146 4.31 11.44 -3.35
N VAL A 147 3.65 12.42 -3.98
CA VAL A 147 3.07 12.26 -5.31
C VAL A 147 3.51 13.44 -6.16
N ALA A 148 4.23 13.16 -7.24
CA ALA A 148 4.85 14.13 -8.12
C ALA A 148 6.08 14.85 -7.51
N GLY A 149 6.78 14.23 -6.56
CA GLY A 149 8.05 14.74 -6.05
C GLY A 149 8.05 15.20 -4.60
N THR A 150 9.20 15.64 -4.12
CA THR A 150 9.45 15.97 -2.72
C THR A 150 9.15 17.41 -2.33
N GLY A 151 8.91 18.29 -3.29
CA GLY A 151 8.54 19.68 -3.08
C GLY A 151 7.04 19.84 -2.77
N GLY A 152 6.32 20.54 -3.65
CA GLY A 152 4.87 20.75 -3.52
C GLY A 152 4.03 19.47 -3.48
N GLY A 153 4.56 18.34 -3.96
CA GLY A 153 3.91 17.01 -3.96
C GLY A 153 4.08 16.19 -2.71
N ARG A 154 4.77 16.69 -1.67
CA ARG A 154 5.01 15.97 -0.40
C ARG A 154 4.00 16.34 0.68
N LEU A 155 3.46 15.34 1.35
CA LEU A 155 2.85 15.44 2.67
C LEU A 155 3.79 14.79 3.68
N ALA A 156 4.33 15.59 4.60
CA ALA A 156 5.16 15.14 5.71
C ALA A 156 4.32 15.11 6.99
N PHE A 157 4.51 14.08 7.81
CA PHE A 157 3.79 13.94 9.08
C PHE A 157 4.59 13.08 10.06
N SER A 158 4.32 13.21 11.35
CA SER A 158 4.97 12.42 12.38
C SER A 158 4.23 11.12 12.62
N ILE A 159 4.98 10.05 12.91
CA ILE A 159 4.46 8.77 13.36
C ILE A 159 5.06 8.45 14.73
N SER A 160 4.20 8.16 15.71
CA SER A 160 4.62 7.71 17.03
C SER A 160 5.07 6.24 17.00
N THR A 161 5.84 5.81 18.00
CA THR A 161 6.23 4.41 18.15
C THR A 161 5.02 3.46 18.20
N ALA A 162 3.92 3.85 18.84
CA ALA A 162 2.70 3.05 18.88
C ALA A 162 2.05 2.88 17.47
N GLN A 163 2.21 3.84 16.60
CA GLN A 163 1.70 3.78 15.22
C GLN A 163 2.55 2.92 14.29
N ARG A 164 3.70 2.41 14.73
CA ARG A 164 4.51 1.41 13.99
C ARG A 164 3.93 -0.01 14.08
N ALA A 165 3.07 -0.27 15.08
CA ALA A 165 2.30 -1.51 15.12
C ALA A 165 1.43 -1.66 13.86
N ALA A 166 0.96 -2.88 13.60
CA ALA A 166 0.13 -3.18 12.43
C ALA A 166 -1.02 -2.17 12.28
N GLY A 167 -1.15 -1.62 11.09
CA GLY A 167 -2.16 -0.61 10.78
C GLY A 167 -2.59 -0.66 9.32
N ILE A 168 -3.83 -0.25 9.06
CA ILE A 168 -4.37 -0.04 7.73
C ILE A 168 -4.13 1.42 7.39
N TYR A 169 -3.23 1.68 6.45
CA TYR A 169 -2.91 3.02 5.98
C TYR A 169 -3.61 3.29 4.66
N VAL A 170 -4.29 4.42 4.58
CA VAL A 170 -4.88 4.94 3.34
C VAL A 170 -4.21 6.27 3.01
N LEU A 171 -3.57 6.32 1.86
CA LEU A 171 -2.87 7.48 1.35
C LEU A 171 -3.57 7.92 0.07
N GLN A 172 -4.03 9.15 0.03
CA GLN A 172 -4.74 9.66 -1.13
C GLN A 172 -4.17 10.98 -1.61
N ARG A 173 -4.13 11.15 -2.92
CA ARG A 173 -4.05 12.44 -3.58
C ARG A 173 -5.26 12.64 -4.49
N ASN A 174 -5.83 13.85 -4.45
CA ASN A 174 -6.91 14.29 -5.33
C ASN A 174 -6.63 15.74 -5.74
N GLY A 175 -5.97 15.90 -6.88
CA GLY A 175 -5.51 17.22 -7.34
C GLY A 175 -4.58 17.89 -6.32
N ALA A 176 -5.02 19.01 -5.76
CA ALA A 176 -4.28 19.75 -4.74
C ALA A 176 -4.42 19.19 -3.32
N SER A 177 -5.35 18.28 -3.07
CA SER A 177 -5.60 17.72 -1.74
C SER A 177 -4.85 16.40 -1.56
N MET A 178 -4.23 16.25 -0.40
CA MET A 178 -3.58 15.00 0.03
C MET A 178 -3.99 14.70 1.46
N PHE A 179 -4.10 13.41 1.79
CA PHE A 179 -4.23 12.98 3.18
C PHE A 179 -3.61 11.59 3.40
N VAL A 180 -3.34 11.32 4.67
CA VAL A 180 -3.00 9.99 5.17
C VAL A 180 -3.91 9.65 6.34
N ARG A 181 -4.50 8.46 6.30
CA ARG A 181 -5.30 7.90 7.38
C ARG A 181 -4.64 6.63 7.89
N ARG A 182 -4.87 6.33 9.17
CA ARG A 182 -4.54 5.04 9.79
C ARG A 182 -5.72 4.55 10.60
N ASN A 183 -6.15 3.32 10.34
CA ASN A 183 -7.24 2.67 11.09
C ASN A 183 -8.50 3.57 11.19
N GLY A 184 -8.94 4.13 10.07
CA GLY A 184 -10.13 4.99 10.01
C GLY A 184 -9.93 6.43 10.47
N ILE A 185 -8.76 6.80 11.04
CA ILE A 185 -8.48 8.14 11.59
C ILE A 185 -7.49 8.87 10.68
N GLU A 186 -7.76 10.13 10.35
CA GLU A 186 -6.83 10.99 9.62
C GLU A 186 -5.63 11.34 10.50
N LEU A 187 -4.42 11.08 9.98
CA LEU A 187 -3.16 11.45 10.63
C LEU A 187 -2.66 12.81 10.17
N ALA A 188 -2.83 13.10 8.89
CA ALA A 188 -2.35 14.34 8.29
C ALA A 188 -3.08 14.63 6.98
N SER A 189 -3.17 15.92 6.63
CA SER A 189 -3.69 16.37 5.34
C SER A 189 -2.97 17.63 4.84
N LYS A 190 -3.10 17.89 3.55
CA LYS A 190 -2.57 19.06 2.85
C LYS A 190 -3.52 19.47 1.73
N ALA A 191 -3.91 20.75 1.68
CA ALA A 191 -4.89 21.26 0.73
C ALA A 191 -4.27 21.96 -0.50
N ASN A 192 -2.96 22.18 -0.55
CA ASN A 192 -2.28 22.98 -1.56
C ASN A 192 -1.06 22.26 -2.18
N ALA A 193 -1.20 20.96 -2.45
CA ALA A 193 -0.19 20.24 -3.21
C ALA A 193 -0.17 20.79 -4.66
N SER A 194 0.95 21.38 -5.05
CA SER A 194 1.07 22.14 -6.30
C SER A 194 1.93 21.48 -7.36
N GLN A 195 2.62 20.38 -7.02
CA GLN A 195 3.52 19.73 -7.95
C GLN A 195 2.75 18.97 -9.04
N THR A 196 3.10 19.20 -10.29
CA THR A 196 2.63 18.40 -11.42
C THR A 196 3.41 17.09 -11.53
N PHE A 197 2.75 16.05 -11.98
CA PHE A 197 3.33 14.73 -12.13
C PHE A 197 3.99 14.60 -13.52
N SER A 198 5.26 14.18 -13.55
CA SER A 198 5.95 13.83 -14.80
C SER A 198 5.89 12.32 -15.02
N VAL A 199 5.74 11.91 -16.27
CA VAL A 199 5.82 10.49 -16.62
C VAL A 199 7.22 9.96 -16.28
N SER A 200 7.27 8.83 -15.59
CA SER A 200 8.49 8.13 -15.23
C SER A 200 8.39 6.66 -15.66
N SER A 201 9.53 6.10 -16.06
CA SER A 201 9.69 4.67 -16.36
C SER A 201 10.01 3.83 -15.13
N SER A 202 10.18 4.43 -13.95
CA SER A 202 10.40 3.68 -12.72
C SER A 202 9.24 2.77 -12.39
N THR A 203 9.55 1.57 -11.92
CA THR A 203 8.54 0.56 -11.61
C THR A 203 8.10 0.64 -10.15
N PHE A 204 6.87 0.21 -9.89
CA PHE A 204 6.29 0.15 -8.56
C PHE A 204 6.85 -1.04 -7.78
N GLY A 205 7.18 -0.83 -6.52
CA GLY A 205 7.69 -1.88 -5.65
C GLY A 205 7.29 -1.71 -4.20
N ILE A 206 7.54 -2.77 -3.42
CA ILE A 206 7.42 -2.81 -1.96
C ILE A 206 8.75 -3.33 -1.41
N GLY A 207 9.30 -2.70 -0.37
CA GLY A 207 10.57 -3.04 0.24
C GLY A 207 11.68 -2.06 -0.08
N GLN A 208 12.86 -2.53 -0.45
CA GLN A 208 13.99 -1.68 -0.82
C GLN A 208 13.81 -1.09 -2.23
N ILE A 209 13.19 0.07 -2.33
CA ILE A 209 12.98 0.77 -3.59
C ILE A 209 14.15 1.71 -3.91
N THR A 210 14.92 2.07 -2.88
CA THR A 210 16.14 2.90 -2.92
C THR A 210 17.26 2.22 -2.16
N THR A 211 18.34 2.96 -1.87
CA THR A 211 19.49 2.46 -1.07
C THR A 211 19.14 2.14 0.39
N SER A 212 18.02 2.64 0.89
CA SER A 212 17.52 2.34 2.24
C SER A 212 16.20 1.59 2.12
N GLY A 213 16.12 0.42 2.72
CA GLY A 213 15.00 -0.48 2.58
C GLY A 213 14.05 -0.50 3.77
N PHE A 214 12.91 -1.09 3.55
CA PHE A 214 11.89 -1.32 4.56
C PHE A 214 12.27 -2.50 5.46
N SER A 215 12.29 -2.27 6.78
CA SER A 215 12.35 -3.34 7.80
C SER A 215 11.00 -3.41 8.51
N GLY A 216 10.23 -4.44 8.21
CA GLY A 216 8.88 -4.58 8.75
C GLY A 216 8.08 -5.65 8.04
N VAL A 217 6.79 -5.60 8.21
CA VAL A 217 5.86 -6.59 7.65
C VAL A 217 4.73 -5.88 6.92
N TRP A 218 4.29 -6.43 5.79
CA TRP A 218 3.04 -6.04 5.17
C TRP A 218 2.21 -7.27 4.79
N SER A 219 0.89 -7.09 4.63
CA SER A 219 -0.01 -8.20 4.29
C SER A 219 -0.95 -7.90 3.14
N GLN A 220 -1.29 -6.65 2.90
CA GLN A 220 -2.22 -6.21 1.86
C GLN A 220 -1.71 -4.95 1.21
N CYS A 221 -1.82 -4.86 -0.12
CA CYS A 221 -1.56 -3.65 -0.86
C CYS A 221 -2.60 -3.48 -1.97
N LEU A 222 -3.27 -2.32 -2.00
CA LEU A 222 -4.20 -1.96 -3.05
C LEU A 222 -3.84 -0.58 -3.60
N VAL A 223 -3.88 -0.43 -4.92
CA VAL A 223 -3.68 0.87 -5.58
C VAL A 223 -4.84 1.12 -6.52
N TYR A 224 -5.51 2.26 -6.33
CA TYR A 224 -6.57 2.75 -7.19
C TYR A 224 -6.08 3.99 -7.94
N SER A 225 -6.22 4.02 -9.27
CA SER A 225 -5.87 5.17 -10.10
C SER A 225 -6.92 6.29 -10.04
N GLN A 226 -7.47 6.52 -8.85
CA GLN A 226 -8.44 7.58 -8.58
C GLN A 226 -8.46 7.92 -7.09
N ALA A 227 -8.99 9.08 -6.76
CA ALA A 227 -9.36 9.43 -5.41
C ALA A 227 -10.67 8.69 -5.02
N LEU A 228 -10.60 7.82 -4.04
CA LEU A 228 -11.78 7.14 -3.52
C LEU A 228 -12.64 8.09 -2.68
N THR A 229 -13.94 7.91 -2.74
CA THR A 229 -14.87 8.58 -1.81
C THR A 229 -14.69 8.05 -0.40
N VAL A 230 -15.14 8.82 0.60
CA VAL A 230 -15.08 8.40 2.02
C VAL A 230 -15.78 7.05 2.23
N LEU A 231 -16.93 6.83 1.59
CA LEU A 231 -17.66 5.55 1.71
C LEU A 231 -16.88 4.37 1.10
N GLN A 232 -16.21 4.58 -0.03
CA GLN A 232 -15.34 3.57 -0.64
C GLN A 232 -14.13 3.26 0.25
N ILE A 233 -13.48 4.29 0.80
CA ILE A 233 -12.37 4.13 1.74
C ILE A 233 -12.82 3.29 2.95
N GLN A 234 -13.93 3.67 3.59
CA GLN A 234 -14.46 2.93 4.74
C GLN A 234 -14.85 1.49 4.39
N ALA A 235 -15.31 1.23 3.17
CA ALA A 235 -15.61 -0.13 2.73
C ALA A 235 -14.33 -0.97 2.59
N VAL A 236 -13.27 -0.41 2.01
CA VAL A 236 -11.94 -1.03 1.91
C VAL A 236 -11.33 -1.25 3.29
N GLU A 237 -11.33 -0.23 4.16
CA GLU A 237 -10.82 -0.33 5.54
C GLU A 237 -11.52 -1.46 6.32
N ARG A 238 -12.87 -1.52 6.29
CA ARG A 238 -13.64 -2.60 6.95
C ARG A 238 -13.35 -3.97 6.37
N TYR A 239 -13.13 -4.07 5.07
CA TYR A 239 -12.74 -5.33 4.42
C TYR A 239 -11.38 -5.78 4.94
N LEU A 240 -10.39 -4.90 4.90
CA LEU A 240 -9.02 -5.20 5.35
C LEU A 240 -8.97 -5.51 6.85
N SER A 241 -9.69 -4.77 7.69
CA SER A 241 -9.80 -5.04 9.12
C SER A 241 -10.28 -6.48 9.40
N ARG A 242 -11.31 -6.94 8.69
CA ARG A 242 -11.80 -8.32 8.83
C ARG A 242 -10.80 -9.36 8.34
N LEU A 243 -10.07 -9.06 7.27
CA LEU A 243 -9.11 -9.97 6.67
C LEU A 243 -7.84 -10.09 7.52
N THR A 244 -7.34 -8.99 8.05
CA THR A 244 -6.04 -8.89 8.72
C THR A 244 -6.12 -8.89 10.25
N GLY A 245 -7.30 -8.72 10.84
CA GLY A 245 -7.47 -8.57 12.29
C GLY A 245 -7.16 -7.18 12.83
N VAL A 246 -6.58 -6.29 12.04
CA VAL A 246 -6.25 -4.93 12.46
C VAL A 246 -7.52 -4.14 12.76
N ALA A 247 -7.64 -3.62 13.98
CA ALA A 247 -8.79 -2.83 14.41
C ALA A 247 -8.84 -1.45 13.72
N LEU A 248 -10.06 -0.97 13.45
CA LEU A 248 -10.33 0.38 12.94
C LEU A 248 -10.56 1.35 14.08
#